data_5ce82055f9539a1b7264c93f318bfd66
#
_entry.id   5ce82055f9539a1b7264c93f318bfd66
#
_cell.length_a   1.000
_cell.length_b   1.000
_cell.length_c   1.000
_cell.angle_alpha   90.00
_cell.angle_beta   90.00
_cell.angle_gamma   90.00
#
_symmetry.space_group_name_H-M   'P 1'
#
loop_
_entity.id
_entity.type
_entity.pdbx_description
1 polymer ?
#
loop_
_entity_poly.entity_id
_entity_poly.type
_entity_poly.pdbx_seq_one_letter_code
_entity_poly.pdbx_strand_id
1 'polypeptide(L)'
;MKQVDFLVVGGGIAGLSAAARLARHGTTQLCEGEAAPGVHASGRSAAFAHFDMDAPLVRALTAASLPLLEEPGARPHPALFIALEGQEAALDRLEANYRPWSPGVRRLTVGEARDHVPILRAGDGGIVGALLDPAGRKLDAHALLETHRKALLAEGGSLAVKAPVTSLRHDGGRWIVDTPDTSYAARVVVNAAGAWADAVARLGGVAPIGIRPLRRTVITFDVPMEVTGWPFTKSVGPGFYIEPEGSTRLLACPMDEHKSEPCDAQPEEEDVALAAWRVEQATTLSIPRLASKWAGLRSFAPDRLPVAGFDPAAPGFFWLAGQGGFGLQTSPAMALAAEALVTHGAWPEELRSVGVEPEMLAVERVRPAS
;
A
#
# COMPACT_ATOMS: atom_id res chain seq x y z
N MET A 1 25.85 7.76 21.59
CA MET A 1 24.38 7.71 21.53
C MET A 1 23.86 9.05 21.04
N LYS A 2 23.09 9.06 19.94
CA LYS A 2 22.50 10.29 19.37
C LYS A 2 21.12 10.53 19.99
N GLN A 3 20.81 11.77 20.35
CA GLN A 3 19.46 12.12 20.81
C GLN A 3 18.62 12.60 19.64
N VAL A 4 17.38 12.12 19.56
CA VAL A 4 16.40 12.53 18.56
C VAL A 4 15.01 12.68 19.20
N ASP A 5 14.15 13.49 18.62
CA ASP A 5 12.75 13.56 19.03
C ASP A 5 11.97 12.37 18.48
N PHE A 6 12.17 12.07 17.21
CA PHE A 6 11.47 11.00 16.51
C PHE A 6 12.45 10.03 15.86
N LEU A 7 12.26 8.73 16.12
CA LEU A 7 12.96 7.67 15.40
C LEU A 7 11.92 6.83 14.67
N VAL A 8 12.05 6.76 13.34
CA VAL A 8 11.16 5.99 12.47
C VAL A 8 11.86 4.71 12.05
N VAL A 9 11.23 3.56 12.25
CA VAL A 9 11.75 2.24 11.87
C VAL A 9 11.06 1.78 10.59
N GLY A 10 11.85 1.62 9.53
CA GLY A 10 11.41 1.17 8.21
C GLY A 10 11.31 2.29 7.18
N GLY A 11 12.04 2.13 6.07
CA GLY A 11 12.13 3.07 4.94
C GLY A 11 11.15 2.77 3.80
N GLY A 12 10.05 2.08 4.08
CA GLY A 12 8.92 1.97 3.16
C GLY A 12 8.14 3.28 3.04
N ILE A 13 7.09 3.29 2.21
CA ILE A 13 6.29 4.50 1.98
C ILE A 13 5.68 5.06 3.28
N ALA A 14 5.24 4.22 4.19
CA ALA A 14 4.69 4.65 5.47
C ALA A 14 5.72 5.40 6.33
N GLY A 15 6.91 4.81 6.48
CA GLY A 15 7.97 5.41 7.30
C GLY A 15 8.54 6.68 6.68
N LEU A 16 8.82 6.69 5.37
CA LEU A 16 9.35 7.89 4.69
C LEU A 16 8.35 9.05 4.71
N SER A 17 7.07 8.79 4.42
CA SER A 17 6.07 9.85 4.41
C SER A 17 5.83 10.44 5.81
N ALA A 18 5.80 9.60 6.85
CA ALA A 18 5.69 10.06 8.23
C ALA A 18 6.96 10.80 8.69
N ALA A 19 8.15 10.25 8.42
CA ALA A 19 9.41 10.88 8.81
C ALA A 19 9.59 12.27 8.17
N ALA A 20 9.22 12.44 6.90
CA ALA A 20 9.27 13.72 6.20
C ALA A 20 8.40 14.77 6.89
N ARG A 21 7.24 14.40 7.40
CA ARG A 21 6.36 15.31 8.14
C ARG A 21 6.87 15.60 9.55
N LEU A 22 7.29 14.59 10.26
CA LEU A 22 7.79 14.71 11.64
C LEU A 22 9.07 15.56 11.72
N ALA A 23 9.89 15.55 10.66
CA ALA A 23 11.11 16.37 10.60
C ALA A 23 10.85 17.88 10.71
N ARG A 24 9.64 18.35 10.41
CA ARG A 24 9.21 19.75 10.62
C ARG A 24 8.99 20.10 12.08
N HIS A 25 8.88 19.11 12.95
CA HIS A 25 8.50 19.27 14.36
C HIS A 25 9.63 18.92 15.34
N GLY A 26 10.73 18.34 14.85
CA GLY A 26 11.85 17.96 15.70
C GLY A 26 12.88 17.10 14.97
N THR A 27 13.97 16.84 15.69
CA THR A 27 15.05 16.01 15.18
C THR A 27 14.54 14.61 14.85
N THR A 28 14.61 14.24 13.57
CA THR A 28 14.04 12.98 13.06
C THR A 28 15.13 12.10 12.43
N GLN A 29 15.20 10.86 12.88
CA GLN A 29 16.04 9.81 12.31
C GLN A 29 15.15 8.70 11.74
N LEU A 30 15.38 8.31 10.49
CA LEU A 30 14.80 7.10 9.92
C LEU A 30 15.88 6.02 9.82
N CYS A 31 15.58 4.82 10.30
CA CYS A 31 16.44 3.64 10.22
C CYS A 31 15.78 2.61 9.27
N GLU A 32 16.51 2.25 8.19
CA GLU A 32 16.12 1.23 7.21
C GLU A 32 17.10 0.06 7.29
N GLY A 33 16.57 -1.16 7.35
CA GLY A 33 17.37 -2.37 7.44
C GLY A 33 18.11 -2.73 6.14
N GLU A 34 17.48 -2.41 5.01
CA GLU A 34 18.00 -2.71 3.69
C GLU A 34 19.02 -1.67 3.19
N ALA A 35 19.64 -1.95 2.05
CA ALA A 35 20.62 -1.06 1.41
C ALA A 35 19.99 0.20 0.82
N ALA A 36 18.68 0.22 0.63
CA ALA A 36 17.92 1.33 0.09
C ALA A 36 16.48 1.30 0.64
N PRO A 37 15.79 2.45 0.69
CA PRO A 37 14.36 2.50 1.00
C PRO A 37 13.52 1.77 -0.05
N GLY A 38 12.39 1.21 0.38
CA GLY A 38 11.37 0.67 -0.51
C GLY A 38 11.68 -0.68 -1.15
N VAL A 39 12.71 -1.41 -0.73
CA VAL A 39 13.12 -2.71 -1.30
C VAL A 39 12.00 -3.76 -1.27
N HIS A 40 11.16 -3.73 -0.24
CA HIS A 40 10.07 -4.68 -0.05
C HIS A 40 8.73 -4.18 -0.63
N ALA A 41 7.64 -4.24 0.15
CA ALA A 41 6.26 -4.02 -0.31
C ALA A 41 6.07 -2.75 -1.16
N SER A 42 6.70 -1.63 -0.80
CA SER A 42 6.52 -0.36 -1.50
C SER A 42 7.05 -0.38 -2.93
N GLY A 43 8.27 -0.89 -3.14
CA GLY A 43 8.90 -0.95 -4.47
C GLY A 43 8.44 -2.14 -5.31
N ARG A 44 7.68 -3.09 -4.74
CA ARG A 44 7.15 -4.28 -5.45
C ARG A 44 5.67 -4.15 -5.78
N SER A 45 5.09 -2.98 -5.55
CA SER A 45 3.68 -2.71 -5.81
C SER A 45 3.41 -2.51 -7.29
N ALA A 46 2.24 -2.94 -7.78
CA ALA A 46 1.70 -2.50 -9.07
C ALA A 46 1.38 -1.00 -9.07
N ALA A 47 1.31 -0.39 -7.88
CA ALA A 47 1.25 1.06 -7.69
C ALA A 47 0.09 1.75 -8.42
N PHE A 48 -1.13 1.35 -8.08
CA PHE A 48 -2.34 1.94 -8.63
C PHE A 48 -3.27 2.42 -7.52
N ALA A 49 -3.92 3.58 -7.71
CA ALA A 49 -4.92 4.13 -6.81
C ALA A 49 -6.33 4.04 -7.42
N HIS A 50 -7.24 3.43 -6.67
CA HIS A 50 -8.64 3.22 -7.04
C HIS A 50 -9.50 3.08 -5.78
N PHE A 51 -10.83 2.94 -5.94
CA PHE A 51 -11.76 2.76 -4.83
C PHE A 51 -12.36 1.33 -4.71
N ASP A 52 -11.86 0.37 -5.48
CA ASP A 52 -12.29 -1.03 -5.39
C ASP A 52 -11.59 -1.73 -4.21
N MET A 53 -12.06 -1.43 -3.02
CA MET A 53 -11.75 -2.12 -1.76
C MET A 53 -13.00 -2.20 -0.89
N ASP A 54 -13.14 -3.28 -0.13
CA ASP A 54 -14.32 -3.50 0.71
C ASP A 54 -14.36 -2.59 1.93
N ALA A 55 -13.20 -2.18 2.44
CA ALA A 55 -13.09 -1.40 3.66
C ALA A 55 -13.44 0.09 3.44
N PRO A 56 -14.54 0.62 4.04
CA PRO A 56 -14.91 2.03 3.92
C PRO A 56 -13.81 2.99 4.37
N LEU A 57 -13.10 2.66 5.46
CA LEU A 57 -11.98 3.45 5.97
C LEU A 57 -10.87 3.61 4.93
N VAL A 58 -10.53 2.53 4.21
CA VAL A 58 -9.47 2.59 3.18
C VAL A 58 -9.91 3.45 1.99
N ARG A 59 -11.21 3.41 1.61
CA ARG A 59 -11.76 4.33 0.60
C ARG A 59 -11.67 5.79 1.03
N ALA A 60 -12.04 6.09 2.28
CA ALA A 60 -11.96 7.44 2.84
C ALA A 60 -10.50 7.94 2.88
N LEU A 61 -9.56 7.12 3.36
CA LEU A 61 -8.13 7.45 3.34
C LEU A 61 -7.59 7.66 1.92
N THR A 62 -8.07 6.89 0.94
CA THR A 62 -7.74 7.09 -0.46
C THR A 62 -8.28 8.43 -0.96
N ALA A 63 -9.55 8.76 -0.66
CA ALA A 63 -10.16 10.03 -1.05
C ALA A 63 -9.40 11.24 -0.47
N ALA A 64 -8.99 11.16 0.81
CA ALA A 64 -8.16 12.19 1.44
C ALA A 64 -6.76 12.29 0.80
N SER A 65 -6.24 11.19 0.27
CA SER A 65 -4.89 11.12 -0.29
C SER A 65 -4.80 11.60 -1.74
N LEU A 66 -5.80 11.32 -2.58
CA LEU A 66 -5.74 11.58 -4.01
C LEU A 66 -5.41 13.04 -4.38
N PRO A 67 -5.97 14.07 -3.69
CA PRO A 67 -5.61 15.47 -3.96
C PRO A 67 -4.16 15.83 -3.63
N LEU A 68 -3.50 15.00 -2.79
CA LEU A 68 -2.13 15.20 -2.33
C LEU A 68 -1.10 14.38 -3.14
N LEU A 69 -1.59 13.53 -4.05
CA LEU A 69 -0.78 12.71 -4.94
C LEU A 69 -0.62 13.44 -6.28
N GLU A 70 0.52 14.13 -6.44
CA GLU A 70 0.86 14.92 -7.60
C GLU A 70 2.00 14.31 -8.43
N GLU A 71 2.18 14.78 -9.67
CA GLU A 71 3.34 14.41 -10.48
C GLU A 71 4.65 14.88 -9.81
N PRO A 72 5.74 14.07 -9.93
CA PRO A 72 5.85 12.85 -10.74
C PRO A 72 5.34 11.57 -10.05
N GLY A 73 4.86 11.63 -8.80
CA GLY A 73 4.47 10.47 -8.01
C GLY A 73 3.14 9.83 -8.42
N ALA A 74 2.26 10.57 -9.09
CA ALA A 74 0.96 10.07 -9.57
C ALA A 74 0.56 10.77 -10.88
N ARG A 75 -0.04 10.00 -11.80
CA ARG A 75 -0.58 10.53 -13.06
C ARG A 75 -1.98 9.97 -13.33
N PRO A 76 -2.85 10.71 -14.04
CA PRO A 76 -4.15 10.18 -14.44
C PRO A 76 -4.00 8.89 -15.24
N HIS A 77 -4.78 7.88 -14.87
CA HIS A 77 -4.82 6.61 -15.56
C HIS A 77 -6.15 5.91 -15.20
N PRO A 78 -7.06 5.72 -16.16
CA PRO A 78 -8.36 5.13 -15.88
C PRO A 78 -8.27 3.71 -15.32
N ALA A 79 -9.29 3.30 -14.55
CA ALA A 79 -9.48 1.92 -14.10
C ALA A 79 -10.73 1.32 -14.73
N LEU A 80 -10.61 0.09 -15.24
CA LEU A 80 -11.69 -0.70 -15.81
C LEU A 80 -11.91 -1.93 -14.94
N PHE A 81 -13.08 -2.04 -14.32
CA PHE A 81 -13.47 -3.20 -13.53
C PHE A 81 -14.39 -4.07 -14.35
N ILE A 82 -13.98 -5.30 -14.65
CA ILE A 82 -14.72 -6.22 -15.52
C ILE A 82 -15.44 -7.28 -14.68
N ALA A 83 -16.69 -7.57 -15.06
CA ALA A 83 -17.43 -8.70 -14.52
C ALA A 83 -17.38 -9.86 -15.51
N LEU A 84 -16.95 -11.02 -15.07
CA LEU A 84 -17.09 -12.27 -15.78
C LEU A 84 -18.50 -12.84 -15.55
N GLU A 85 -18.88 -13.84 -16.31
CA GLU A 85 -20.16 -14.54 -16.16
C GLU A 85 -20.40 -14.96 -14.69
N GLY A 86 -21.58 -14.63 -14.15
CA GLY A 86 -21.93 -14.86 -12.73
C GLY A 86 -21.42 -13.80 -11.74
N GLN A 87 -20.74 -12.75 -12.20
CA GLN A 87 -20.23 -11.66 -11.36
C GLN A 87 -21.06 -10.36 -11.45
N GLU A 88 -22.23 -10.38 -12.07
CA GLU A 88 -23.09 -9.19 -12.28
C GLU A 88 -23.42 -8.50 -10.96
N ALA A 89 -23.84 -9.27 -9.97
CA ALA A 89 -24.15 -8.73 -8.62
C ALA A 89 -22.91 -8.15 -7.91
N ALA A 90 -21.72 -8.63 -8.21
CA ALA A 90 -20.48 -8.04 -7.68
C ALA A 90 -20.19 -6.69 -8.36
N LEU A 91 -20.45 -6.58 -9.66
CA LEU A 91 -20.34 -5.32 -10.40
C LEU A 91 -21.33 -4.26 -9.89
N ASP A 92 -22.58 -4.66 -9.60
CA ASP A 92 -23.59 -3.76 -9.03
C ASP A 92 -23.18 -3.23 -7.65
N ARG A 93 -22.68 -4.11 -6.80
CA ARG A 93 -22.14 -3.70 -5.47
C ARG A 93 -20.94 -2.77 -5.61
N LEU A 94 -20.03 -3.07 -6.54
CA LEU A 94 -18.88 -2.22 -6.78
C LEU A 94 -19.34 -0.83 -7.22
N GLU A 95 -20.24 -0.72 -8.17
CA GLU A 95 -20.77 0.56 -8.66
C GLU A 95 -21.40 1.38 -7.52
N ALA A 96 -22.24 0.76 -6.69
CA ALA A 96 -22.86 1.42 -5.55
C ALA A 96 -21.82 1.95 -4.53
N ASN A 97 -20.78 1.17 -4.27
CA ASN A 97 -19.69 1.53 -3.37
C ASN A 97 -18.76 2.61 -3.95
N TYR A 98 -18.66 2.69 -5.27
CA TYR A 98 -17.72 3.56 -5.98
C TYR A 98 -18.25 4.98 -6.19
N ARG A 99 -19.55 5.12 -6.50
CA ARG A 99 -20.20 6.39 -6.84
C ARG A 99 -19.98 7.51 -5.84
N PRO A 100 -20.01 7.28 -4.51
CA PRO A 100 -19.78 8.35 -3.53
C PRO A 100 -18.37 8.96 -3.61
N TRP A 101 -17.38 8.21 -4.13
CA TRP A 101 -15.98 8.60 -4.15
C TRP A 101 -15.49 9.02 -5.53
N SER A 102 -16.09 8.48 -6.59
CA SER A 102 -15.82 8.85 -7.98
C SER A 102 -17.13 9.01 -8.75
N PRO A 103 -17.76 10.19 -8.71
CA PRO A 103 -19.04 10.43 -9.38
C PRO A 103 -19.03 10.24 -10.90
N GLY A 104 -17.82 10.33 -11.51
CA GLY A 104 -17.61 10.11 -12.94
C GLY A 104 -17.59 8.66 -13.37
N VAL A 105 -17.70 7.71 -12.45
CA VAL A 105 -17.75 6.27 -12.76
C VAL A 105 -18.98 5.93 -13.60
N ARG A 106 -18.77 5.10 -14.63
CA ARG A 106 -19.86 4.71 -15.56
C ARG A 106 -19.84 3.24 -15.92
N ARG A 107 -21.03 2.67 -16.03
CA ARG A 107 -21.24 1.32 -16.51
C ARG A 107 -20.96 1.25 -18.01
N LEU A 108 -20.31 0.18 -18.45
CA LEU A 108 -20.02 -0.10 -19.84
C LEU A 108 -20.66 -1.42 -20.26
N THR A 109 -21.14 -1.46 -21.49
CA THR A 109 -21.45 -2.71 -22.21
C THR A 109 -20.17 -3.48 -22.51
N VAL A 110 -20.30 -4.74 -22.88
CA VAL A 110 -19.19 -5.59 -23.33
C VAL A 110 -18.45 -4.96 -24.52
N GLY A 111 -19.20 -4.37 -25.49
CA GLY A 111 -18.62 -3.69 -26.65
C GLY A 111 -17.75 -2.52 -26.24
N GLU A 112 -18.30 -1.60 -25.44
CA GLU A 112 -17.56 -0.42 -24.94
C GLU A 112 -16.34 -0.82 -24.11
N ALA A 113 -16.42 -1.86 -23.27
CA ALA A 113 -15.27 -2.35 -22.51
C ALA A 113 -14.16 -2.86 -23.44
N ARG A 114 -14.51 -3.52 -24.54
CA ARG A 114 -13.56 -4.00 -25.55
C ARG A 114 -12.98 -2.87 -26.40
N ASP A 115 -13.67 -1.76 -26.56
CA ASP A 115 -13.07 -0.56 -27.20
C ASP A 115 -11.89 -0.02 -26.35
N HIS A 116 -11.93 -0.18 -25.04
CA HIS A 116 -10.81 0.16 -24.15
C HIS A 116 -9.74 -0.92 -24.08
N VAL A 117 -10.14 -2.21 -24.06
CA VAL A 117 -9.23 -3.36 -23.92
C VAL A 117 -9.67 -4.47 -24.90
N PRO A 118 -9.20 -4.42 -26.16
CA PRO A 118 -9.71 -5.26 -27.24
C PRO A 118 -9.54 -6.77 -27.03
N ILE A 119 -8.60 -7.17 -26.20
CA ILE A 119 -8.32 -8.59 -25.90
C ILE A 119 -9.35 -9.26 -24.99
N LEU A 120 -10.27 -8.51 -24.37
CA LEU A 120 -11.26 -9.09 -23.47
C LEU A 120 -12.19 -10.05 -24.23
N ARG A 121 -12.40 -11.26 -23.70
CA ARG A 121 -13.32 -12.24 -24.29
C ARG A 121 -14.76 -11.79 -24.10
N ALA A 122 -15.58 -11.99 -25.13
CA ALA A 122 -17.03 -11.87 -25.08
C ALA A 122 -17.67 -13.24 -25.33
N GLY A 123 -18.92 -13.43 -24.93
CA GLY A 123 -19.64 -14.71 -25.07
C GLY A 123 -19.36 -15.64 -23.90
N ASP A 124 -19.52 -16.93 -24.12
CA ASP A 124 -19.44 -17.97 -23.08
C ASP A 124 -18.13 -17.87 -22.27
N GLY A 125 -18.27 -17.71 -20.97
CA GLY A 125 -17.13 -17.55 -20.04
C GLY A 125 -16.39 -16.22 -20.13
N GLY A 126 -16.83 -15.28 -21.01
CA GLY A 126 -16.24 -13.96 -21.17
C GLY A 126 -16.78 -12.93 -20.20
N ILE A 127 -16.52 -11.65 -20.51
CA ILE A 127 -17.05 -10.54 -19.73
C ILE A 127 -18.54 -10.32 -20.04
N VAL A 128 -19.32 -9.94 -19.02
CA VAL A 128 -20.76 -9.62 -19.13
C VAL A 128 -21.05 -8.13 -18.95
N GLY A 129 -20.08 -7.35 -18.50
CA GLY A 129 -20.15 -5.91 -18.33
C GLY A 129 -18.91 -5.37 -17.64
N ALA A 130 -18.82 -4.05 -17.55
CA ALA A 130 -17.70 -3.40 -16.88
C ALA A 130 -18.12 -2.08 -16.20
N LEU A 131 -17.24 -1.56 -15.36
CA LEU A 131 -17.33 -0.25 -14.73
C LEU A 131 -16.04 0.50 -15.05
N LEU A 132 -16.12 1.69 -15.65
CA LEU A 132 -14.98 2.55 -15.92
C LEU A 132 -14.91 3.68 -14.91
N ASP A 133 -13.79 3.78 -14.20
CA ASP A 133 -13.43 4.95 -13.40
C ASP A 133 -12.40 5.80 -14.15
N PRO A 134 -12.77 7.00 -14.62
CA PRO A 134 -11.83 7.90 -15.28
C PRO A 134 -10.86 8.59 -14.32
N ALA A 135 -11.13 8.55 -13.01
CA ALA A 135 -10.35 9.23 -11.98
C ALA A 135 -9.23 8.38 -11.38
N GLY A 136 -9.09 7.11 -11.79
CA GLY A 136 -7.99 6.25 -11.36
C GLY A 136 -6.62 6.87 -11.61
N ARG A 137 -5.61 6.47 -10.83
CA ARG A 137 -4.26 7.00 -10.94
C ARG A 137 -3.22 5.91 -10.94
N LYS A 138 -2.31 5.95 -11.91
CA LYS A 138 -1.05 5.22 -11.84
C LYS A 138 -0.12 5.95 -10.90
N LEU A 139 0.44 5.21 -9.94
CA LEU A 139 1.42 5.74 -9.01
C LEU A 139 2.83 5.32 -9.45
N ASP A 140 3.79 6.18 -9.22
CA ASP A 140 5.21 5.86 -9.32
C ASP A 140 5.77 5.68 -7.90
N ALA A 141 5.95 4.43 -7.51
CA ALA A 141 6.43 4.10 -6.17
C ALA A 141 7.81 4.69 -5.87
N HIS A 142 8.71 4.68 -6.87
CA HIS A 142 10.05 5.24 -6.73
C HIS A 142 10.03 6.75 -6.58
N ALA A 143 9.25 7.44 -7.42
CA ALA A 143 9.10 8.90 -7.35
C ALA A 143 8.48 9.34 -6.01
N LEU A 144 7.47 8.60 -5.51
CA LEU A 144 6.85 8.89 -4.20
C LEU A 144 7.84 8.70 -3.04
N LEU A 145 8.57 7.59 -3.02
CA LEU A 145 9.61 7.33 -2.01
C LEU A 145 10.69 8.40 -2.03
N GLU A 146 11.16 8.77 -3.22
CA GLU A 146 12.21 9.76 -3.41
C GLU A 146 11.74 11.17 -3.03
N THR A 147 10.47 11.52 -3.31
CA THR A 147 9.87 12.79 -2.87
C THR A 147 9.89 12.91 -1.36
N HIS A 148 9.45 11.85 -0.64
CA HIS A 148 9.46 11.85 0.83
C HIS A 148 10.89 11.82 1.39
N ARG A 149 11.81 11.07 0.77
CA ARG A 149 13.22 11.08 1.16
C ARG A 149 13.84 12.47 1.05
N LYS A 150 13.62 13.17 -0.07
CA LYS A 150 14.09 14.54 -0.27
C LYS A 150 13.47 15.49 0.75
N ALA A 151 12.17 15.38 1.00
CA ALA A 151 11.49 16.21 1.99
C ALA A 151 12.06 15.99 3.41
N LEU A 152 12.27 14.73 3.83
CA LEU A 152 12.91 14.40 5.11
C LEU A 152 14.27 15.12 5.26
N LEU A 153 15.12 15.03 4.24
CA LEU A 153 16.45 15.61 4.30
C LEU A 153 16.43 17.15 4.24
N ALA A 154 15.50 17.72 3.46
CA ALA A 154 15.33 19.18 3.38
C ALA A 154 14.89 19.81 4.71
N GLU A 155 14.11 19.10 5.50
CA GLU A 155 13.68 19.51 6.85
C GLU A 155 14.73 19.15 7.95
N GLY A 156 15.96 18.78 7.55
CA GLY A 156 17.04 18.45 8.46
C GLY A 156 16.97 17.07 9.11
N GLY A 157 16.04 16.22 8.71
CA GLY A 157 15.98 14.82 9.14
C GLY A 157 17.11 13.99 8.55
N SER A 158 17.31 12.80 9.04
CA SER A 158 18.37 11.88 8.67
C SER A 158 17.84 10.50 8.31
N LEU A 159 18.50 9.85 7.35
CA LEU A 159 18.22 8.48 6.91
C LEU A 159 19.49 7.64 7.10
N ALA A 160 19.37 6.51 7.79
CA ALA A 160 20.37 5.45 7.85
C ALA A 160 19.84 4.21 7.13
N VAL A 161 20.59 3.71 6.17
CA VAL A 161 20.33 2.43 5.48
C VAL A 161 21.30 1.37 6.02
N LYS A 162 21.01 0.08 5.79
CA LYS A 162 21.76 -1.05 6.39
C LYS A 162 21.84 -0.91 7.92
N ALA A 163 20.79 -0.31 8.49
CA ALA A 163 20.68 0.02 9.90
C ALA A 163 19.46 -0.68 10.53
N PRO A 164 19.39 -2.02 10.49
CA PRO A 164 18.31 -2.76 11.13
C PRO A 164 18.32 -2.45 12.63
N VAL A 165 17.13 -2.21 13.18
CA VAL A 165 16.98 -2.09 14.64
C VAL A 165 17.18 -3.47 15.25
N THR A 166 18.17 -3.59 16.14
CA THR A 166 18.56 -4.84 16.79
C THR A 166 18.10 -4.95 18.23
N SER A 167 17.81 -3.82 18.87
CA SER A 167 17.33 -3.75 20.25
C SER A 167 16.50 -2.49 20.46
N LEU A 168 15.50 -2.60 21.31
CA LEU A 168 14.67 -1.51 21.79
C LEU A 168 14.51 -1.66 23.30
N ARG A 169 14.69 -0.58 24.06
CA ARG A 169 14.40 -0.56 25.50
C ARG A 169 13.94 0.83 25.92
N HIS A 170 12.99 0.89 26.83
CA HIS A 170 12.54 2.15 27.40
C HIS A 170 13.34 2.46 28.67
N ASP A 171 13.96 3.63 28.73
CA ASP A 171 14.81 4.06 29.83
C ASP A 171 14.72 5.58 30.03
N GLY A 172 14.43 6.00 31.24
CA GLY A 172 14.39 7.43 31.60
C GLY A 172 13.42 8.28 30.79
N GLY A 173 12.30 7.72 30.33
CA GLY A 173 11.30 8.41 29.49
C GLY A 173 11.66 8.50 28.03
N ARG A 174 12.69 7.78 27.58
CA ARG A 174 13.11 7.67 26.19
C ARG A 174 13.26 6.23 25.75
N TRP A 175 13.08 5.98 24.47
CA TRP A 175 13.42 4.72 23.83
C TRP A 175 14.88 4.73 23.42
N ILE A 176 15.65 3.77 23.91
CA ILE A 176 17.00 3.50 23.42
C ILE A 176 16.88 2.48 22.31
N VAL A 177 17.35 2.86 21.13
CA VAL A 177 17.25 2.09 19.90
C VAL A 177 18.66 1.80 19.41
N ASP A 178 19.02 0.52 19.34
CA ASP A 178 20.33 0.11 18.86
C ASP A 178 20.24 -0.38 17.41
N THR A 179 21.18 0.06 16.60
CA THR A 179 21.50 -0.46 15.26
C THR A 179 22.94 -0.95 15.27
N PRO A 180 23.43 -1.68 14.24
CA PRO A 180 24.81 -2.18 14.22
C PRO A 180 25.87 -1.10 14.49
N ASP A 181 25.66 0.10 13.96
CA ASP A 181 26.69 1.15 13.98
C ASP A 181 26.40 2.27 15.00
N THR A 182 25.18 2.40 15.49
CA THR A 182 24.77 3.58 16.27
C THR A 182 23.62 3.25 17.22
N SER A 183 23.69 3.82 18.44
CA SER A 183 22.56 3.87 19.38
C SER A 183 21.91 5.24 19.38
N TYR A 184 20.59 5.26 19.46
CA TYR A 184 19.78 6.48 19.54
C TYR A 184 18.96 6.52 20.82
N ALA A 185 18.71 7.73 21.35
CA ALA A 185 17.74 7.97 22.42
C ALA A 185 16.60 8.83 21.86
N ALA A 186 15.44 8.21 21.60
CA ALA A 186 14.28 8.83 20.97
C ALA A 186 13.17 9.13 21.98
N ARG A 187 12.46 10.25 21.84
CA ARG A 187 11.24 10.53 22.60
C ARG A 187 10.09 9.66 22.11
N VAL A 188 9.98 9.50 20.79
CA VAL A 188 8.97 8.67 20.14
C VAL A 188 9.66 7.75 19.14
N VAL A 189 9.30 6.46 19.19
CA VAL A 189 9.62 5.48 18.16
C VAL A 189 8.38 5.25 17.32
N VAL A 190 8.47 5.50 16.01
CA VAL A 190 7.41 5.19 15.03
C VAL A 190 7.74 3.87 14.35
N ASN A 191 6.98 2.84 14.66
CA ASN A 191 7.14 1.52 14.06
C ASN A 191 6.39 1.44 12.73
N ALA A 192 7.09 1.71 11.63
CA ALA A 192 6.62 1.64 10.25
C ALA A 192 7.28 0.47 9.47
N ALA A 193 7.66 -0.60 10.17
CA ALA A 193 8.44 -1.71 9.65
C ALA A 193 7.63 -2.72 8.80
N GLY A 194 6.42 -2.36 8.34
CA GLY A 194 5.60 -3.16 7.43
C GLY A 194 5.35 -4.58 7.94
N ALA A 195 5.83 -5.59 7.23
CA ALA A 195 5.69 -6.99 7.61
C ALA A 195 6.42 -7.32 8.94
N TRP A 196 7.49 -6.60 9.26
CA TRP A 196 8.29 -6.81 10.48
C TRP A 196 7.79 -6.01 11.68
N ALA A 197 6.66 -5.31 11.59
CA ALA A 197 6.20 -4.43 12.65
C ALA A 197 6.03 -5.14 14.00
N ASP A 198 5.46 -6.34 14.02
CA ASP A 198 5.34 -7.15 15.24
C ASP A 198 6.69 -7.66 15.77
N ALA A 199 7.63 -7.95 14.89
CA ALA A 199 8.98 -8.36 15.27
C ALA A 199 9.74 -7.20 15.93
N VAL A 200 9.67 -6.00 15.35
CA VAL A 200 10.24 -4.77 15.95
C VAL A 200 9.63 -4.47 17.32
N ALA A 201 8.33 -4.60 17.48
CA ALA A 201 7.66 -4.40 18.77
C ALA A 201 8.19 -5.36 19.85
N ARG A 202 8.37 -6.64 19.52
CA ARG A 202 8.92 -7.64 20.45
C ARG A 202 10.33 -7.31 20.93
N LEU A 203 11.17 -6.65 20.11
CA LEU A 203 12.49 -6.19 20.52
C LEU A 203 12.41 -5.22 21.73
N GLY A 204 11.31 -4.46 21.83
CA GLY A 204 11.07 -3.50 22.91
C GLY A 204 10.16 -4.03 24.02
N GLY A 205 9.83 -5.31 24.03
CA GLY A 205 8.85 -5.88 24.97
C GLY A 205 7.42 -5.36 24.76
N VAL A 206 7.15 -4.74 23.60
CA VAL A 206 5.81 -4.26 23.24
C VAL A 206 5.00 -5.42 22.66
N ALA A 207 3.79 -5.60 23.15
CA ALA A 207 2.92 -6.67 22.67
C ALA A 207 2.58 -6.49 21.18
N PRO A 208 2.67 -7.56 20.35
CA PRO A 208 2.30 -7.50 18.95
C PRO A 208 0.83 -7.13 18.75
N ILE A 209 0.51 -6.51 17.61
CA ILE A 209 -0.87 -6.21 17.21
C ILE A 209 -1.44 -7.24 16.23
N GLY A 210 -0.68 -8.29 15.92
CA GLY A 210 -1.12 -9.39 15.07
C GLY A 210 -1.03 -9.10 13.57
N ILE A 211 0.02 -8.41 13.14
CA ILE A 211 0.25 -8.16 11.70
C ILE A 211 0.38 -9.48 10.94
N ARG A 212 -0.37 -9.59 9.85
CA ARG A 212 -0.45 -10.75 8.97
C ARG A 212 0.08 -10.40 7.60
N PRO A 213 1.34 -10.73 7.29
CA PRO A 213 1.86 -10.59 5.93
C PRO A 213 1.22 -11.63 5.01
N LEU A 214 0.73 -11.17 3.87
CA LEU A 214 0.14 -11.99 2.82
C LEU A 214 0.94 -11.78 1.54
N ARG A 215 1.48 -12.87 0.96
CA ARG A 215 2.21 -12.82 -0.30
C ARG A 215 1.28 -12.45 -1.45
N ARG A 216 1.77 -11.61 -2.33
CA ARG A 216 1.12 -11.17 -3.57
C ARG A 216 2.11 -11.28 -4.70
N THR A 217 1.76 -12.12 -5.69
CA THR A 217 2.58 -12.42 -6.87
C THR A 217 2.24 -11.48 -8.01
N VAL A 218 3.26 -11.09 -8.75
CA VAL A 218 3.14 -10.28 -9.97
C VAL A 218 4.00 -10.92 -11.05
N ILE A 219 3.48 -10.96 -12.28
CA ILE A 219 4.19 -11.38 -13.48
C ILE A 219 4.17 -10.28 -14.53
N THR A 220 5.15 -10.26 -15.42
CA THR A 220 5.09 -9.46 -16.64
C THR A 220 5.35 -10.33 -17.87
N PHE A 221 4.74 -9.97 -18.99
CA PHE A 221 4.89 -10.66 -20.26
C PHE A 221 4.69 -9.71 -21.42
N ASP A 222 5.33 -10.03 -22.54
CA ASP A 222 5.23 -9.23 -23.77
C ASP A 222 3.98 -9.65 -24.58
N VAL A 223 3.36 -8.69 -25.25
CA VAL A 223 2.19 -8.89 -26.11
C VAL A 223 2.47 -8.36 -27.51
N PRO A 224 1.86 -8.93 -28.57
CA PRO A 224 2.16 -8.59 -29.97
C PRO A 224 1.41 -7.33 -30.45
N MET A 225 0.98 -6.45 -29.52
CA MET A 225 0.23 -5.24 -29.86
C MET A 225 0.61 -4.10 -28.92
N GLU A 226 0.29 -2.88 -29.35
CA GLU A 226 0.40 -1.67 -28.53
C GLU A 226 -0.66 -1.70 -27.40
N VAL A 227 -0.22 -1.48 -26.17
CA VAL A 227 -1.09 -1.45 -24.98
C VAL A 227 -1.05 -0.11 -24.25
N THR A 228 -0.27 0.85 -24.75
CA THR A 228 -0.22 2.21 -24.18
C THR A 228 -1.62 2.82 -24.20
N GLY A 229 -2.05 3.34 -23.06
CA GLY A 229 -3.39 3.92 -22.93
C GLY A 229 -4.50 2.94 -22.54
N TRP A 230 -4.22 1.64 -22.47
CA TRP A 230 -5.20 0.73 -21.84
C TRP A 230 -5.34 1.08 -20.35
N PRO A 231 -6.56 1.04 -19.80
CA PRO A 231 -6.79 1.25 -18.38
C PRO A 231 -6.20 0.12 -17.54
N PHE A 232 -5.89 0.40 -16.28
CA PHE A 232 -5.77 -0.66 -15.27
C PHE A 232 -7.04 -1.49 -15.30
N THR A 233 -6.94 -2.79 -15.57
CA THR A 233 -8.11 -3.66 -15.75
C THR A 233 -8.13 -4.76 -14.71
N LYS A 234 -9.22 -4.84 -13.93
CA LYS A 234 -9.36 -5.77 -12.80
C LYS A 234 -10.71 -6.47 -12.83
N SER A 235 -10.76 -7.75 -12.51
CA SER A 235 -12.03 -8.46 -12.26
C SER A 235 -12.67 -8.01 -10.93
N VAL A 236 -13.99 -7.91 -10.92
CA VAL A 236 -14.76 -7.45 -9.75
C VAL A 236 -14.88 -8.48 -8.61
N GLY A 237 -14.40 -9.66 -8.80
CA GLY A 237 -14.38 -10.73 -7.79
C GLY A 237 -12.98 -11.32 -7.65
N PRO A 238 -12.87 -12.52 -7.08
CA PRO A 238 -11.66 -13.30 -7.15
C PRO A 238 -11.26 -13.47 -8.61
N GLY A 239 -10.02 -13.15 -8.96
CA GLY A 239 -9.59 -13.18 -10.35
C GLY A 239 -8.21 -12.59 -10.53
N PHE A 240 -8.11 -11.57 -11.34
CA PHE A 240 -6.83 -10.98 -11.71
C PHE A 240 -6.96 -9.48 -11.95
N TYR A 241 -5.82 -8.84 -12.08
CA TYR A 241 -5.72 -7.56 -12.77
C TYR A 241 -4.57 -7.59 -13.77
N ILE A 242 -4.70 -6.77 -14.82
CA ILE A 242 -3.63 -6.46 -15.78
C ILE A 242 -3.44 -4.95 -15.87
N GLU A 243 -2.23 -4.55 -16.22
CA GLU A 243 -1.87 -3.16 -16.41
C GLU A 243 -0.75 -3.01 -17.45
N PRO A 244 -0.77 -1.97 -18.29
CA PRO A 244 0.35 -1.66 -19.16
C PRO A 244 1.66 -1.38 -18.39
N GLU A 245 2.73 -2.07 -18.77
CA GLU A 245 4.09 -1.87 -18.27
C GLU A 245 5.01 -1.53 -19.45
N GLY A 246 4.75 -0.38 -20.07
CA GLY A 246 5.37 0.05 -21.32
C GLY A 246 4.42 -0.10 -22.52
N SER A 247 4.97 -0.11 -23.73
CA SER A 247 4.17 -0.07 -24.97
C SER A 247 3.64 -1.43 -25.41
N THR A 248 4.40 -2.51 -25.18
CA THR A 248 4.08 -3.87 -25.64
C THR A 248 4.23 -4.91 -24.53
N ARG A 249 4.08 -4.49 -23.28
CA ARG A 249 4.19 -5.38 -22.11
C ARG A 249 3.01 -5.15 -21.17
N LEU A 250 2.50 -6.22 -20.59
CA LEU A 250 1.53 -6.20 -19.52
C LEU A 250 2.14 -6.74 -18.23
N LEU A 251 1.74 -6.12 -17.12
CA LEU A 251 1.85 -6.66 -15.80
C LEU A 251 0.54 -7.38 -15.47
N ALA A 252 0.61 -8.52 -14.79
CA ALA A 252 -0.57 -9.23 -14.28
C ALA A 252 -0.34 -9.76 -12.87
N CYS A 253 -1.44 -9.89 -12.13
CA CYS A 253 -1.45 -10.42 -10.77
C CYS A 253 -2.67 -11.33 -10.58
N PRO A 254 -2.51 -12.52 -9.99
CA PRO A 254 -3.61 -13.44 -9.74
C PRO A 254 -4.45 -13.09 -8.52
N MET A 255 -4.11 -12.00 -7.82
CA MET A 255 -4.74 -11.57 -6.57
C MET A 255 -4.65 -12.63 -5.44
N ASP A 256 -3.54 -13.39 -5.41
CA ASP A 256 -3.20 -14.34 -4.36
C ASP A 256 -3.06 -13.65 -2.99
N GLU A 257 -3.36 -14.38 -1.91
CA GLU A 257 -3.21 -13.93 -0.51
C GLU A 257 -2.76 -15.10 0.37
N HIS A 258 -1.55 -15.62 0.14
CA HIS A 258 -0.99 -16.68 0.97
C HIS A 258 -0.27 -16.11 2.19
N LYS A 259 -0.56 -16.66 3.37
CA LYS A 259 0.15 -16.28 4.60
C LYS A 259 1.64 -16.53 4.47
N SER A 260 2.43 -15.59 4.97
CA SER A 260 3.89 -15.66 4.97
C SER A 260 4.44 -15.11 6.27
N GLU A 261 5.60 -15.60 6.68
CA GLU A 261 6.42 -14.88 7.65
C GLU A 261 7.05 -13.65 6.98
N PRO A 262 7.46 -12.64 7.77
CA PRO A 262 8.24 -11.52 7.26
C PRO A 262 9.52 -12.02 6.59
N CYS A 263 9.67 -11.77 5.29
CA CYS A 263 10.82 -12.25 4.50
C CYS A 263 10.99 -11.41 3.24
N ASP A 264 12.07 -11.64 2.52
CA ASP A 264 12.24 -11.23 1.13
C ASP A 264 11.39 -12.17 0.24
N ALA A 265 10.11 -11.78 0.04
CA ALA A 265 9.12 -12.62 -0.60
C ALA A 265 9.49 -12.95 -2.05
N GLN A 266 9.41 -14.23 -2.38
CA GLN A 266 9.57 -14.74 -3.74
C GLN A 266 8.24 -15.29 -4.26
N PRO A 267 7.97 -15.22 -5.59
CA PRO A 267 6.77 -15.79 -6.17
C PRO A 267 6.83 -17.32 -6.15
N GLU A 268 5.73 -18.00 -5.88
CA GLU A 268 5.60 -19.43 -6.05
C GLU A 268 5.12 -19.77 -7.46
N GLU A 269 5.58 -20.90 -8.00
CA GLU A 269 5.26 -21.29 -9.38
C GLU A 269 3.77 -21.52 -9.60
N GLU A 270 3.04 -21.97 -8.58
CA GLU A 270 1.58 -22.14 -8.63
C GLU A 270 0.87 -20.79 -8.81
N ASP A 271 1.29 -19.74 -8.08
CA ASP A 271 0.73 -18.39 -8.21
C ASP A 271 1.09 -17.75 -9.55
N VAL A 272 2.30 -18.02 -10.04
CA VAL A 272 2.76 -17.60 -11.37
C VAL A 272 1.89 -18.23 -12.47
N ALA A 273 1.68 -19.55 -12.40
CA ALA A 273 0.82 -20.27 -13.33
C ALA A 273 -0.64 -19.81 -13.24
N LEU A 274 -1.14 -19.57 -12.03
CA LEU A 274 -2.48 -19.04 -11.79
C LEU A 274 -2.68 -17.66 -12.43
N ALA A 275 -1.67 -16.78 -12.35
CA ALA A 275 -1.72 -15.46 -12.98
C ALA A 275 -1.87 -15.57 -14.50
N ALA A 276 -1.04 -16.36 -15.15
CA ALA A 276 -1.10 -16.59 -16.59
C ALA A 276 -2.45 -17.21 -16.99
N TRP A 277 -2.86 -18.28 -16.31
CA TRP A 277 -4.12 -18.97 -16.56
C TRP A 277 -5.34 -18.03 -16.46
N ARG A 278 -5.45 -17.23 -15.39
CA ARG A 278 -6.57 -16.30 -15.20
C ARG A 278 -6.66 -15.25 -16.31
N VAL A 279 -5.52 -14.72 -16.76
CA VAL A 279 -5.48 -13.79 -17.89
C VAL A 279 -5.91 -14.48 -19.19
N GLU A 280 -5.41 -15.68 -19.48
CA GLU A 280 -5.77 -16.45 -20.67
C GLU A 280 -7.24 -16.84 -20.70
N GLN A 281 -7.86 -17.12 -19.55
CA GLN A 281 -9.30 -17.41 -19.49
C GLN A 281 -10.16 -16.19 -19.85
N ALA A 282 -9.79 -15.00 -19.39
CA ALA A 282 -10.57 -13.77 -19.56
C ALA A 282 -10.24 -13.00 -20.85
N THR A 283 -9.16 -13.37 -21.54
CA THR A 283 -8.66 -12.64 -22.71
C THR A 283 -8.36 -13.59 -23.86
N THR A 284 -8.10 -13.01 -25.04
CA THR A 284 -7.64 -13.75 -26.24
C THR A 284 -6.12 -13.97 -26.28
N LEU A 285 -5.41 -13.58 -25.21
CA LEU A 285 -3.96 -13.74 -25.12
C LEU A 285 -3.57 -15.19 -24.85
N SER A 286 -2.35 -15.54 -25.27
CA SER A 286 -1.60 -16.70 -24.81
C SER A 286 -0.29 -16.21 -24.23
N ILE A 287 0.14 -16.77 -23.08
CA ILE A 287 1.31 -16.34 -22.32
C ILE A 287 2.34 -17.48 -22.26
N PRO A 288 3.04 -17.77 -23.36
CA PRO A 288 3.99 -18.87 -23.41
C PRO A 288 5.30 -18.58 -22.65
N ARG A 289 5.58 -17.30 -22.37
CA ARG A 289 6.81 -16.86 -21.73
C ARG A 289 6.59 -15.61 -20.90
N LEU A 290 7.21 -15.59 -19.71
CA LEU A 290 7.26 -14.40 -18.86
C LEU A 290 8.50 -13.57 -19.15
N ALA A 291 8.38 -12.25 -19.02
CA ALA A 291 9.49 -11.31 -19.04
C ALA A 291 10.14 -11.21 -17.65
N SER A 292 9.31 -11.11 -16.60
CA SER A 292 9.76 -11.13 -15.20
C SER A 292 8.65 -11.60 -14.25
N LYS A 293 9.04 -11.92 -13.02
CA LYS A 293 8.13 -12.25 -11.92
C LYS A 293 8.72 -11.80 -10.60
N TRP A 294 7.89 -11.38 -9.67
CA TRP A 294 8.27 -11.04 -8.29
C TRP A 294 7.09 -11.18 -7.34
N ALA A 295 7.37 -11.11 -6.05
CA ALA A 295 6.32 -11.05 -5.03
C ALA A 295 6.63 -9.99 -3.97
N GLY A 296 5.57 -9.51 -3.31
CA GLY A 296 5.65 -8.61 -2.17
C GLY A 296 4.72 -9.07 -1.04
N LEU A 297 4.91 -8.52 0.15
CA LEU A 297 4.08 -8.81 1.31
C LEU A 297 3.10 -7.66 1.56
N ARG A 298 1.80 -7.96 1.48
CA ARG A 298 0.72 -7.06 1.90
C ARG A 298 0.44 -7.34 3.38
N SER A 299 0.77 -6.39 4.25
CA SER A 299 0.70 -6.60 5.69
C SER A 299 -0.58 -6.00 6.26
N PHE A 300 -1.45 -6.85 6.81
CA PHE A 300 -2.74 -6.49 7.35
C PHE A 300 -2.77 -6.63 8.87
N ALA A 301 -3.45 -5.72 9.55
CA ALA A 301 -3.90 -5.93 10.92
C ALA A 301 -5.03 -6.99 10.96
N PRO A 302 -5.41 -7.53 12.14
CA PRO A 302 -6.43 -8.57 12.25
C PRO A 302 -7.78 -8.22 11.63
N ASP A 303 -8.20 -6.97 11.71
CA ASP A 303 -9.43 -6.42 11.13
C ASP A 303 -9.27 -5.92 9.69
N ARG A 304 -8.07 -6.09 9.10
CA ARG A 304 -7.67 -5.66 7.76
C ARG A 304 -7.69 -4.14 7.53
N LEU A 305 -7.72 -3.34 8.60
CA LEU A 305 -7.67 -1.88 8.53
C LEU A 305 -6.28 -1.35 8.92
N PRO A 306 -5.86 -0.18 8.39
CA PRO A 306 -4.62 0.47 8.81
C PRO A 306 -4.64 0.85 10.29
N VAL A 307 -3.46 0.85 10.90
CA VAL A 307 -3.26 1.25 12.30
C VAL A 307 -2.31 2.43 12.35
N ALA A 308 -2.72 3.50 13.04
CA ALA A 308 -1.87 4.64 13.44
C ALA A 308 -2.27 5.07 14.85
N GLY A 309 -1.36 4.91 15.81
CA GLY A 309 -1.64 5.27 17.19
C GLY A 309 -0.53 4.88 18.16
N PHE A 310 -0.50 5.55 19.30
CA PHE A 310 0.38 5.16 20.40
C PHE A 310 -0.06 3.83 21.01
N ASP A 311 0.91 3.05 21.40
CA ASP A 311 0.66 1.85 22.19
C ASP A 311 0.24 2.24 23.62
N PRO A 312 -0.93 1.80 24.09
CA PRO A 312 -1.43 2.21 25.42
C PRO A 312 -0.58 1.69 26.59
N ALA A 313 0.18 0.60 26.39
CA ALA A 313 1.04 -0.01 27.40
C ALA A 313 2.52 0.36 27.24
N ALA A 314 2.91 1.06 26.16
CA ALA A 314 4.29 1.41 25.86
C ALA A 314 4.41 2.90 25.51
N PRO A 315 4.51 3.80 26.49
CA PRO A 315 4.58 5.24 26.27
C PRO A 315 5.68 5.62 25.27
N GLY A 316 5.34 6.47 24.29
CA GLY A 316 6.27 6.89 23.23
C GLY A 316 6.51 5.86 22.14
N PHE A 317 5.86 4.69 22.14
CA PHE A 317 5.86 3.74 21.03
C PHE A 317 4.61 3.96 20.17
N PHE A 318 4.81 4.30 18.90
CA PHE A 318 3.75 4.61 17.94
C PHE A 318 3.73 3.57 16.82
N TRP A 319 2.57 3.02 16.54
CA TRP A 319 2.34 2.09 15.43
C TRP A 319 1.93 2.84 14.17
N LEU A 320 2.54 2.49 13.04
CA LEU A 320 2.14 2.94 11.70
C LEU A 320 2.22 1.74 10.76
N ALA A 321 1.22 0.88 10.81
CA ALA A 321 1.28 -0.45 10.20
C ALA A 321 -0.08 -0.89 9.63
N GLY A 322 -0.12 -2.04 8.99
CA GLY A 322 -1.37 -2.65 8.55
C GLY A 322 -2.00 -2.05 7.30
N GLN A 323 -1.29 -1.25 6.50
CA GLN A 323 -1.82 -0.62 5.28
C GLN A 323 -2.16 -1.62 4.17
N GLY A 324 -1.86 -2.90 4.36
CA GLY A 324 -2.20 -3.98 3.44
C GLY A 324 -1.64 -3.76 2.03
N GLY A 325 -2.52 -3.82 1.03
CA GLY A 325 -2.18 -3.57 -0.36
C GLY A 325 -2.33 -2.12 -0.80
N PHE A 326 -2.63 -1.20 0.11
CA PHE A 326 -3.08 0.16 -0.20
C PHE A 326 -2.11 1.24 0.32
N GLY A 327 -0.93 0.84 0.78
CA GLY A 327 0.02 1.73 1.44
C GLY A 327 0.45 2.93 0.59
N LEU A 328 0.71 2.76 -0.72
CA LEU A 328 1.09 3.88 -1.59
C LEU A 328 -0.05 4.89 -1.75
N GLN A 329 -1.26 4.41 -2.07
CA GLN A 329 -2.40 5.28 -2.32
C GLN A 329 -2.94 5.98 -1.06
N THR A 330 -2.72 5.40 0.13
CA THR A 330 -3.16 5.99 1.41
C THR A 330 -2.04 6.70 2.16
N SER A 331 -0.80 6.70 1.65
CA SER A 331 0.35 7.25 2.36
C SER A 331 0.24 8.73 2.73
N PRO A 332 -0.33 9.63 1.90
CA PRO A 332 -0.51 11.02 2.31
C PRO A 332 -1.44 11.17 3.52
N ALA A 333 -2.59 10.52 3.50
CA ALA A 333 -3.56 10.56 4.60
C ALA A 333 -3.00 9.91 5.88
N MET A 334 -2.33 8.77 5.76
CA MET A 334 -1.71 8.09 6.91
C MET A 334 -0.56 8.89 7.50
N ALA A 335 0.20 9.63 6.67
CA ALA A 335 1.27 10.50 7.15
C ALA A 335 0.72 11.75 7.86
N LEU A 336 -0.39 12.33 7.37
CA LEU A 336 -1.12 13.40 8.06
C LEU A 336 -1.64 12.92 9.43
N ALA A 337 -2.25 11.75 9.48
CA ALA A 337 -2.72 11.16 10.73
C ALA A 337 -1.57 10.93 11.72
N ALA A 338 -0.46 10.35 11.26
CA ALA A 338 0.72 10.10 12.10
C ALA A 338 1.33 11.42 12.63
N GLU A 339 1.46 12.44 11.78
CA GLU A 339 1.92 13.77 12.20
C GLU A 339 1.04 14.34 13.31
N ALA A 340 -0.29 14.40 13.10
CA ALA A 340 -1.22 14.94 14.07
C ALA A 340 -1.19 14.19 15.41
N LEU A 341 -1.20 12.86 15.37
CA LEU A 341 -1.21 12.03 16.58
C LEU A 341 0.12 12.11 17.33
N VAL A 342 1.25 12.05 16.63
CA VAL A 342 2.60 12.07 17.26
C VAL A 342 2.92 13.43 17.85
N THR A 343 2.50 14.51 17.22
CA THR A 343 2.77 15.88 17.67
C THR A 343 1.66 16.45 18.59
N HIS A 344 0.60 15.69 18.83
CA HIS A 344 -0.61 16.17 19.51
C HIS A 344 -1.19 17.43 18.86
N GLY A 345 -1.06 17.52 17.54
CA GLY A 345 -1.60 18.61 16.73
C GLY A 345 -3.11 18.48 16.47
N ALA A 346 -3.66 19.47 15.79
CA ALA A 346 -5.06 19.41 15.35
C ALA A 346 -5.26 18.29 14.34
N TRP A 347 -6.42 17.61 14.41
CA TRP A 347 -6.76 16.58 13.43
C TRP A 347 -6.96 17.21 12.05
N PRO A 348 -6.33 16.66 11.00
CA PRO A 348 -6.34 17.28 9.67
C PRO A 348 -7.73 17.37 9.06
N GLU A 349 -8.03 18.50 8.41
CA GLU A 349 -9.32 18.69 7.74
C GLU A 349 -9.50 17.74 6.56
N GLU A 350 -8.44 17.36 5.88
CA GLU A 350 -8.43 16.38 4.80
C GLU A 350 -8.97 15.02 5.26
N LEU A 351 -8.71 14.65 6.51
CA LEU A 351 -9.23 13.41 7.11
C LEU A 351 -10.65 13.58 7.62
N ARG A 352 -10.93 14.70 8.31
CA ARG A 352 -12.24 15.00 8.87
C ARG A 352 -13.31 15.13 7.78
N SER A 353 -13.00 15.81 6.68
CA SER A 353 -13.94 16.02 5.57
C SER A 353 -14.44 14.76 4.89
N VAL A 354 -13.68 13.66 5.01
CA VAL A 354 -14.05 12.33 4.50
C VAL A 354 -14.50 11.35 5.59
N GLY A 355 -14.72 11.86 6.81
CA GLY A 355 -15.24 11.08 7.94
C GLY A 355 -14.22 10.13 8.57
N VAL A 356 -12.92 10.40 8.47
CA VAL A 356 -11.88 9.64 9.16
C VAL A 356 -11.60 10.30 10.51
N GLU A 357 -11.85 9.56 11.58
CA GLU A 357 -11.58 9.99 12.96
C GLU A 357 -10.40 9.20 13.56
N PRO A 358 -9.67 9.76 14.55
CA PRO A 358 -8.49 9.13 15.16
C PRO A 358 -8.75 7.69 15.66
N GLU A 359 -9.91 7.46 16.27
CA GLU A 359 -10.31 6.19 16.87
C GLU A 359 -10.41 5.08 15.81
N MET A 360 -10.69 5.43 14.56
CA MET A 360 -10.74 4.48 13.44
C MET A 360 -9.37 3.92 13.07
N LEU A 361 -8.29 4.58 13.51
CA LEU A 361 -6.90 4.14 13.28
C LEU A 361 -6.26 3.59 14.56
N ALA A 362 -6.92 3.69 15.70
CA ALA A 362 -6.36 3.39 17.02
C ALA A 362 -5.93 1.92 17.18
N VAL A 363 -4.89 1.69 17.97
CA VAL A 363 -4.30 0.37 18.27
C VAL A 363 -5.28 -0.52 19.01
N GLU A 364 -6.13 0.07 19.86
CA GLU A 364 -7.12 -0.62 20.70
C GLU A 364 -8.10 -1.46 19.89
N ARG A 365 -8.39 -1.08 18.61
CA ARG A 365 -9.28 -1.85 17.73
C ARG A 365 -8.80 -3.29 17.48
N VAL A 366 -7.49 -3.49 17.51
CA VAL A 366 -6.85 -4.76 17.13
C VAL A 366 -6.27 -5.52 18.33
N ARG A 367 -6.37 -4.94 19.52
CA ARG A 367 -6.02 -5.62 20.76
C ARG A 367 -7.27 -6.22 21.39
N PRO A 368 -7.23 -7.48 21.84
CA PRO A 368 -8.32 -8.01 22.65
C PRO A 368 -8.45 -7.15 23.92
N ALA A 369 -9.68 -6.86 24.32
CA ALA A 369 -9.95 -6.30 25.63
C ALA A 369 -9.36 -7.25 26.68
N SER A 370 -8.50 -6.71 27.54
CA SER A 370 -7.88 -7.42 28.66
C SER A 370 -8.90 -7.83 29.69
#